data_17823b15666eadba8bb4afec94abfa8c
#
_entry.id   17823b15666eadba8bb4afec94abfa8c
#
_cell.length_a   1.000
_cell.length_b   1.000
_cell.length_c   1.000
_cell.angle_alpha   90.00
_cell.angle_beta   90.00
_cell.angle_gamma   90.00
#
_symmetry.space_group_name_H-M   'P 1'
#
loop_
_entity.id
_entity.type
_entity.pdbx_description
1 polymer ?
#
loop_
_entity_poly.entity_id
_entity_poly.type
_entity_poly.pdbx_seq_one_letter_code
_entity_poly.pdbx_strand_id
1 'polypeptide(L)'
;MVNINMRSILVLNSKGGSGKTTIATNLASFFASIGKSVALVDLDAQQSSISWLKARSSAKPPIIGIKGYGEKVKRGVDYKIIDAPAGLQGAALTKVLNMAESVIIPVLPSPIDMRAAEDFIKNIKKHSRVVKKKSKIALVANRGRDYTNIYWELSLIHI
;
A
#
# COMPACT_ATOMS: atom_id res chain seq x y z
N MET A 1 -7.50 12.04 -27.30
CA MET A 1 -7.20 12.32 -25.88
C MET A 1 -6.88 10.99 -25.20
N VAL A 2 -5.62 10.74 -24.88
CA VAL A 2 -5.23 9.52 -24.15
C VAL A 2 -5.75 9.70 -22.73
N ASN A 3 -6.74 8.95 -22.34
CA ASN A 3 -7.26 8.89 -20.98
C ASN A 3 -6.23 8.10 -20.16
N ILE A 4 -5.24 8.80 -19.60
CA ILE A 4 -4.25 8.17 -18.74
C ILE A 4 -4.97 7.85 -17.42
N ASN A 5 -5.47 6.64 -17.31
CA ASN A 5 -6.05 6.13 -16.08
C ASN A 5 -4.92 5.96 -15.08
N MET A 6 -4.77 6.94 -14.18
CA MET A 6 -3.86 6.85 -13.04
C MET A 6 -4.21 5.62 -12.20
N ARG A 7 -3.27 4.69 -12.08
CA ARG A 7 -3.43 3.50 -11.21
C ARG A 7 -3.14 3.87 -9.77
N SER A 8 -4.01 3.42 -8.87
CA SER A 8 -3.89 3.73 -7.44
C SER A 8 -3.70 2.45 -6.63
N ILE A 9 -2.61 2.42 -5.85
CA ILE A 9 -2.21 1.29 -5.02
C ILE A 9 -2.14 1.77 -3.57
N LEU A 10 -2.91 1.12 -2.70
CA LEU A 10 -2.93 1.36 -1.26
C LEU A 10 -2.13 0.28 -0.55
N VAL A 11 -1.17 0.67 0.27
CA VAL A 11 -0.47 -0.26 1.17
C VAL A 11 -1.08 -0.12 2.56
N LEU A 12 -1.70 -1.18 3.05
CA LEU A 12 -2.55 -1.15 4.22
C LEU A 12 -2.37 -2.42 5.07
N ASN A 13 -2.34 -2.29 6.38
CA ASN A 13 -2.45 -3.40 7.34
C ASN A 13 -2.99 -2.88 8.66
N SER A 14 -3.75 -3.71 9.38
CA SER A 14 -4.25 -3.41 10.72
C SER A 14 -3.14 -3.25 11.75
N LYS A 15 -2.01 -3.96 11.58
CA LYS A 15 -0.87 -3.93 12.51
C LYS A 15 0.19 -2.89 12.15
N GLY A 16 0.79 -2.28 13.19
CA GLY A 16 2.02 -1.54 13.10
C GLY A 16 3.22 -2.46 12.81
N GLY A 17 4.30 -1.92 12.25
CA GLY A 17 5.54 -2.68 12.02
C GLY A 17 5.51 -3.69 10.87
N SER A 18 4.40 -3.88 10.17
CA SER A 18 4.27 -4.84 9.06
C SER A 18 5.08 -4.48 7.81
N GLY A 19 5.66 -3.28 7.74
CA GLY A 19 6.47 -2.80 6.62
C GLY A 19 5.70 -2.05 5.53
N LYS A 20 4.55 -1.46 5.84
CA LYS A 20 3.75 -0.65 4.90
C LYS A 20 4.58 0.41 4.20
N THR A 21 5.21 1.28 4.97
CA THR A 21 6.07 2.37 4.45
C THR A 21 7.21 1.83 3.58
N THR A 22 7.85 0.75 4.00
CA THR A 22 8.93 0.12 3.22
C THR A 22 8.42 -0.34 1.86
N ILE A 23 7.27 -1.01 1.80
CA ILE A 23 6.69 -1.47 0.54
C ILE A 23 6.22 -0.29 -0.30
N ALA A 24 5.56 0.71 0.30
CA ALA A 24 5.09 1.89 -0.42
C ALA A 24 6.23 2.66 -1.08
N THR A 25 7.33 2.91 -0.35
CA THR A 25 8.50 3.62 -0.87
C THR A 25 9.25 2.83 -1.92
N ASN A 26 9.37 1.51 -1.77
CA ASN A 26 9.99 0.64 -2.78
C ASN A 26 9.16 0.57 -4.07
N LEU A 27 7.83 0.43 -3.97
CA LEU A 27 6.95 0.48 -5.15
C LEU A 27 7.04 1.81 -5.88
N ALA A 28 7.02 2.92 -5.15
CA ALA A 28 7.16 4.24 -5.72
C ALA A 28 8.51 4.40 -6.43
N SER A 29 9.59 3.92 -5.80
CA SER A 29 10.93 3.91 -6.38
C SER A 29 11.03 3.05 -7.64
N PHE A 30 10.44 1.86 -7.61
CA PHE A 30 10.42 0.94 -8.75
C PHE A 30 9.71 1.55 -9.96
N PHE A 31 8.48 2.06 -9.79
CA PHE A 31 7.76 2.67 -10.90
C PHE A 31 8.47 3.90 -11.45
N ALA A 32 9.07 4.72 -10.59
CA ALA A 32 9.88 5.85 -11.03
C ALA A 32 11.12 5.40 -11.82
N SER A 33 11.79 4.32 -11.40
CA SER A 33 12.99 3.80 -12.08
C SER A 33 12.71 3.27 -13.49
N ILE A 34 11.48 2.82 -13.76
CA ILE A 34 11.04 2.40 -15.11
C ILE A 34 10.36 3.53 -15.90
N GLY A 35 10.61 4.78 -15.53
CA GLY A 35 10.18 5.97 -16.27
C GLY A 35 8.71 6.36 -16.08
N LYS A 36 8.01 5.86 -15.04
CA LYS A 36 6.64 6.27 -14.75
C LYS A 36 6.59 7.51 -13.88
N SER A 37 5.59 8.35 -14.11
CA SER A 37 5.27 9.48 -13.23
C SER A 37 4.55 8.96 -11.97
N VAL A 38 5.14 9.21 -10.78
CA VAL A 38 4.68 8.61 -9.53
C VAL A 38 4.38 9.68 -8.48
N ALA A 39 3.24 9.53 -7.81
CA ALA A 39 2.92 10.24 -6.59
C ALA A 39 2.91 9.27 -5.39
N LEU A 40 3.62 9.62 -4.32
CA LEU A 40 3.61 8.92 -3.03
C LEU A 40 2.82 9.75 -2.04
N VAL A 41 1.68 9.21 -1.61
CA VAL A 41 0.74 9.85 -0.68
C VAL A 41 0.96 9.25 0.70
N ASP A 42 1.36 10.05 1.66
CA ASP A 42 1.56 9.64 3.05
C ASP A 42 0.37 10.10 3.89
N LEU A 43 -0.42 9.13 4.37
CA LEU A 43 -1.59 9.37 5.21
C LEU A 43 -1.28 9.18 6.70
N ASP A 44 -0.08 8.72 7.05
CA ASP A 44 0.34 8.51 8.43
C ASP A 44 0.77 9.85 9.06
N ALA A 45 0.36 10.09 10.30
CA ALA A 45 0.76 11.27 11.06
C ALA A 45 2.28 11.36 11.27
N GLN A 46 2.98 10.21 11.29
CA GLN A 46 4.45 10.15 11.41
C GLN A 46 5.17 10.60 10.14
N GLN A 47 4.50 10.64 8.99
CA GLN A 47 5.05 11.08 7.70
C GLN A 47 6.38 10.40 7.32
N SER A 48 6.50 9.11 7.60
CA SER A 48 7.73 8.35 7.35
C SER A 48 8.07 8.25 5.87
N SER A 49 7.09 8.10 4.98
CA SER A 49 7.29 8.07 3.53
C SER A 49 7.77 9.42 3.00
N ILE A 50 7.24 10.52 3.51
CA ILE A 50 7.67 11.87 3.14
C ILE A 50 9.08 12.15 3.65
N SER A 51 9.41 11.71 4.87
CA SER A 51 10.77 11.84 5.42
C SER A 51 11.79 11.06 4.58
N TRP A 52 11.43 9.85 4.14
CA TRP A 52 12.24 9.08 3.20
C TRP A 52 12.43 9.81 1.86
N LEU A 53 11.38 10.41 1.30
CA LEU A 53 11.49 11.21 0.06
C LEU A 53 12.46 12.38 0.19
N LYS A 54 12.45 13.07 1.33
CA LYS A 54 13.39 14.18 1.60
C LYS A 54 14.85 13.71 1.65
N ALA A 55 15.09 12.51 2.15
CA ALA A 55 16.43 11.91 2.22
C ALA A 55 16.86 11.26 0.89
N ARG A 56 15.94 11.13 -0.08
CA ARG A 56 16.22 10.51 -1.37
C ARG A 56 17.15 11.39 -2.22
N SER A 57 18.19 10.79 -2.80
CA SER A 57 19.12 11.48 -3.68
C SER A 57 18.42 12.12 -4.89
N SER A 58 18.76 13.36 -5.20
CA SER A 58 18.28 14.09 -6.39
C SER A 58 18.72 13.46 -7.72
N ALA A 59 19.74 12.61 -7.71
CA ALA A 59 20.18 11.84 -8.89
C ALA A 59 19.21 10.70 -9.26
N LYS A 60 18.26 10.36 -8.38
CA LYS A 60 17.24 9.35 -8.64
C LYS A 60 16.02 9.96 -9.35
N PRO A 61 15.27 9.17 -10.17
CA PRO A 61 14.04 9.66 -10.80
C PRO A 61 13.08 10.27 -9.78
N PRO A 62 12.46 11.43 -10.09
CA PRO A 62 11.63 12.16 -9.13
C PRO A 62 10.35 11.40 -8.76
N ILE A 63 9.91 11.59 -7.52
CA ILE A 63 8.63 11.12 -6.98
C ILE A 63 7.94 12.30 -6.33
N ILE A 64 6.66 12.53 -6.65
CA ILE A 64 5.87 13.62 -6.07
C ILE A 64 5.39 13.18 -4.69
N GLY A 65 5.83 13.86 -3.64
CA GLY A 65 5.36 13.63 -2.27
C GLY A 65 4.09 14.41 -1.96
N ILE A 66 3.09 13.75 -1.38
CA ILE A 66 1.81 14.34 -0.99
C ILE A 66 1.53 13.99 0.47
N LYS A 67 1.17 14.99 1.29
CA LYS A 67 0.89 14.82 2.71
C LYS A 67 -0.61 14.79 2.98
N GLY A 68 -1.06 13.72 3.65
CA GLY A 68 -2.44 13.62 4.12
C GLY A 68 -3.48 13.53 3.00
N TYR A 69 -4.72 13.88 3.35
CA TYR A 69 -5.89 13.70 2.47
C TYR A 69 -6.21 14.92 1.61
N GLY A 70 -5.60 16.07 1.88
CA GLY A 70 -6.02 17.37 1.35
C GLY A 70 -5.51 17.71 -0.04
N GLU A 71 -4.36 17.21 -0.41
CA GLU A 71 -3.73 17.54 -1.68
C GLU A 71 -4.20 16.62 -2.80
N LYS A 72 -4.58 17.23 -3.92
CA LYS A 72 -4.94 16.47 -5.13
C LYS A 72 -3.69 16.07 -5.91
N VAL A 73 -3.66 14.83 -6.37
CA VAL A 73 -2.64 14.37 -7.30
C VAL A 73 -2.79 15.11 -8.62
N LYS A 74 -1.71 15.69 -9.14
CA LYS A 74 -1.70 16.41 -10.43
C LYS A 74 -2.07 15.48 -11.59
N ARG A 75 -2.62 16.05 -12.65
CA ARG A 75 -2.85 15.31 -13.90
C ARG A 75 -1.53 14.85 -14.49
N GLY A 76 -1.54 13.70 -15.17
CA GLY A 76 -0.33 13.15 -15.80
C GLY A 76 0.49 12.22 -14.91
N VAL A 77 0.02 11.91 -13.70
CA VAL A 77 0.62 10.87 -12.85
C VAL A 77 0.10 9.50 -13.29
N ASP A 78 1.03 8.57 -13.54
CA ASP A 78 0.72 7.19 -13.93
C ASP A 78 0.32 6.33 -12.72
N TYR A 79 1.06 6.49 -11.60
CA TYR A 79 0.86 5.70 -10.38
C TYR A 79 0.74 6.59 -9.15
N LYS A 80 -0.30 6.33 -8.36
CA LYS A 80 -0.49 6.89 -7.03
C LYS A 80 -0.31 5.77 -6.00
N ILE A 81 0.79 5.83 -5.24
CA ILE A 81 1.06 4.90 -4.13
C ILE A 81 0.64 5.57 -2.83
N ILE A 82 -0.16 4.88 -2.03
CA ILE A 82 -0.73 5.41 -0.79
C ILE A 82 -0.19 4.61 0.38
N ASP A 83 0.57 5.25 1.25
CA ASP A 83 1.02 4.70 2.53
C ASP A 83 0.02 5.08 3.61
N ALA A 84 -0.68 4.08 4.16
CA ALA A 84 -1.73 4.29 5.14
C ALA A 84 -1.25 4.01 6.57
N PRO A 85 -1.78 4.73 7.58
CA PRO A 85 -1.51 4.41 8.97
C PRO A 85 -2.01 3.00 9.34
N ALA A 86 -1.46 2.46 10.42
CA ALA A 86 -1.96 1.20 10.97
C ALA A 86 -3.30 1.39 11.70
N GLY A 87 -4.02 0.30 11.90
CA GLY A 87 -5.19 0.27 12.79
C GLY A 87 -6.44 1.00 12.29
N LEU A 88 -6.51 1.33 11.01
CA LEU A 88 -7.71 1.96 10.45
C LEU A 88 -8.94 1.05 10.56
N GLN A 89 -10.06 1.65 11.01
CA GLN A 89 -11.34 0.97 11.17
C GLN A 89 -12.50 1.85 10.70
N GLY A 90 -13.68 1.26 10.54
CA GLY A 90 -14.92 1.97 10.26
C GLY A 90 -14.85 2.92 9.06
N ALA A 91 -15.28 4.17 9.27
CA ALA A 91 -15.33 5.20 8.22
C ALA A 91 -13.94 5.56 7.67
N ALA A 92 -12.89 5.57 8.53
CA ALA A 92 -11.54 5.86 8.10
C ALA A 92 -10.99 4.78 7.16
N LEU A 93 -11.22 3.50 7.46
CA LEU A 93 -10.88 2.38 6.60
C LEU A 93 -11.64 2.48 5.26
N THR A 94 -12.93 2.75 5.31
CA THR A 94 -13.76 2.94 4.11
C THR A 94 -13.21 4.06 3.22
N LYS A 95 -12.81 5.18 3.83
CA LYS A 95 -12.25 6.34 3.11
C LYS A 95 -11.00 5.95 2.33
N VAL A 96 -10.03 5.27 2.95
CA VAL A 96 -8.78 4.89 2.26
C VAL A 96 -8.99 3.82 1.20
N LEU A 97 -9.86 2.83 1.44
CA LEU A 97 -10.22 1.82 0.45
C LEU A 97 -10.86 2.44 -0.80
N ASN A 98 -11.62 3.52 -0.63
CA ASN A 98 -12.21 4.25 -1.76
C ASN A 98 -11.18 5.03 -2.60
N MET A 99 -9.96 5.22 -2.12
CA MET A 99 -8.91 5.95 -2.82
C MET A 99 -8.09 5.09 -3.78
N ALA A 100 -8.26 3.75 -3.77
CA ALA A 100 -7.39 2.84 -4.50
C ALA A 100 -8.14 1.76 -5.28
N GLU A 101 -7.53 1.35 -6.39
CA GLU A 101 -7.97 0.22 -7.22
C GLU A 101 -7.32 -1.09 -6.78
N SER A 102 -6.15 -1.00 -6.17
CA SER A 102 -5.40 -2.16 -5.66
C SER A 102 -5.00 -1.92 -4.21
N VAL A 103 -5.11 -2.96 -3.39
CA VAL A 103 -4.72 -2.95 -1.99
C VAL A 103 -3.64 -4.00 -1.79
N ILE A 104 -2.50 -3.60 -1.26
CA ILE A 104 -1.41 -4.48 -0.87
C ILE A 104 -1.38 -4.57 0.66
N ILE A 105 -1.40 -5.80 1.16
CA ILE A 105 -1.36 -6.09 2.60
C ILE A 105 -0.06 -6.82 2.90
N PRO A 106 0.95 -6.12 3.45
CA PRO A 106 2.18 -6.78 3.91
C PRO A 106 1.91 -7.60 5.16
N VAL A 107 2.32 -8.86 5.16
CA VAL A 107 2.15 -9.79 6.29
C VAL A 107 3.52 -10.31 6.73
N LEU A 108 3.79 -10.27 8.02
CA LEU A 108 4.99 -10.87 8.58
C LEU A 108 4.81 -12.38 8.75
N PRO A 109 5.89 -13.17 8.62
CA PRO A 109 5.86 -14.62 8.77
C PRO A 109 5.80 -15.01 10.25
N SER A 110 4.66 -14.75 10.89
CA SER A 110 4.36 -15.19 12.25
C SER A 110 2.90 -15.64 12.34
N PRO A 111 2.57 -16.68 13.11
CA PRO A 111 1.20 -17.16 13.25
C PRO A 111 0.21 -16.07 13.71
N ILE A 112 0.67 -15.18 14.59
CA ILE A 112 -0.13 -14.07 15.11
C ILE A 112 -0.43 -13.04 14.00
N ASP A 113 0.56 -12.71 13.17
CA ASP A 113 0.39 -11.76 12.09
C ASP A 113 -0.47 -12.33 10.96
N MET A 114 -0.32 -13.61 10.67
CA MET A 114 -1.11 -14.33 9.67
C MET A 114 -2.59 -14.35 10.05
N ARG A 115 -2.93 -14.73 11.30
CA ARG A 115 -4.32 -14.69 11.80
C ARG A 115 -4.91 -13.29 11.77
N ALA A 116 -4.14 -12.29 12.21
CA ALA A 116 -4.58 -10.90 12.16
C ALA A 116 -4.82 -10.42 10.72
N ALA A 117 -4.01 -10.85 9.76
CA ALA A 117 -4.20 -10.54 8.35
C ALA A 117 -5.46 -11.21 7.79
N GLU A 118 -5.72 -12.47 8.12
CA GLU A 118 -6.95 -13.17 7.72
C GLU A 118 -8.21 -12.45 8.20
N ASP A 119 -8.25 -12.07 9.48
CA ASP A 119 -9.40 -11.37 10.05
C ASP A 119 -9.57 -9.97 9.43
N PHE A 120 -8.44 -9.30 9.16
CA PHE A 120 -8.44 -8.01 8.48
C PHE A 120 -8.97 -8.13 7.04
N ILE A 121 -8.57 -9.17 6.29
CA ILE A 121 -9.07 -9.45 4.95
C ILE A 121 -10.56 -9.75 4.97
N LYS A 122 -11.05 -10.58 5.92
CA LYS A 122 -12.48 -10.85 6.10
C LYS A 122 -13.26 -9.55 6.30
N ASN A 123 -12.69 -8.61 7.07
CA ASN A 123 -13.31 -7.29 7.27
C ASN A 123 -13.31 -6.46 5.98
N ILE A 124 -12.18 -6.36 5.28
CA ILE A 124 -12.06 -5.61 4.03
C ILE A 124 -12.99 -6.18 2.95
N LYS A 125 -13.14 -7.49 2.86
CA LYS A 125 -14.03 -8.15 1.88
C LYS A 125 -15.50 -7.76 2.02
N LYS A 126 -15.91 -7.24 3.17
CA LYS A 126 -17.28 -6.73 3.41
C LYS A 126 -17.51 -5.34 2.81
N HIS A 127 -16.43 -4.61 2.47
CA HIS A 127 -16.57 -3.27 1.91
C HIS A 127 -17.12 -3.28 0.49
N SER A 128 -18.02 -2.36 0.21
CA SER A 128 -18.75 -2.28 -1.07
C SER A 128 -17.85 -2.23 -2.31
N ARG A 129 -16.69 -1.59 -2.23
CA ARG A 129 -15.74 -1.55 -3.36
C ARG A 129 -15.12 -2.91 -3.66
N VAL A 130 -14.79 -3.67 -2.62
CA VAL A 130 -14.23 -5.03 -2.74
C VAL A 130 -15.31 -6.00 -3.21
N VAL A 131 -16.50 -5.94 -2.59
CA VAL A 131 -17.67 -6.74 -3.00
C VAL A 131 -18.01 -6.52 -4.48
N LYS A 132 -17.97 -5.29 -4.95
CA LYS A 132 -18.23 -4.95 -6.36
C LYS A 132 -17.05 -5.21 -7.29
N LYS A 133 -15.99 -5.90 -6.84
CA LYS A 133 -14.75 -6.19 -7.59
C LYS A 133 -14.08 -4.95 -8.20
N LYS A 134 -14.30 -3.78 -7.60
CA LYS A 134 -13.67 -2.52 -8.03
C LYS A 134 -12.28 -2.31 -7.43
N SER A 135 -11.88 -3.12 -6.45
CA SER A 135 -10.54 -3.13 -5.87
C SER A 135 -10.00 -4.55 -5.83
N LYS A 136 -8.73 -4.70 -6.23
CA LYS A 136 -7.98 -5.96 -6.15
C LYS A 136 -7.21 -5.97 -4.83
N ILE A 137 -7.12 -7.13 -4.17
CA ILE A 137 -6.34 -7.30 -2.94
C ILE A 137 -5.19 -8.27 -3.25
N ALA A 138 -3.99 -7.94 -2.77
CA ALA A 138 -2.84 -8.80 -2.81
C ALA A 138 -2.18 -8.87 -1.43
N LEU A 139 -1.79 -10.06 -1.00
CA LEU A 139 -0.92 -10.25 0.15
C LEU A 139 0.53 -10.26 -0.29
N VAL A 140 1.39 -9.67 0.52
CA VAL A 140 2.83 -9.70 0.32
C VAL A 140 3.49 -10.22 1.58
N ALA A 141 4.12 -11.40 1.50
CA ALA A 141 4.99 -11.91 2.56
C ALA A 141 6.17 -10.96 2.71
N ASN A 142 6.26 -10.30 3.86
CA ASN A 142 7.31 -9.35 4.15
C ASN A 142 8.25 -9.87 5.23
N ARG A 143 9.55 -9.69 5.06
CA ARG A 143 10.60 -10.22 5.95
C ARG A 143 10.57 -11.75 6.12
N GLY A 144 10.02 -12.46 5.14
CA GLY A 144 10.11 -13.90 5.09
C GLY A 144 11.57 -14.34 4.89
N ARG A 145 11.97 -15.42 5.56
CA ARG A 145 13.20 -16.13 5.24
C ARG A 145 12.83 -17.32 4.38
N ASP A 146 13.47 -17.46 3.25
CA ASP A 146 13.31 -18.63 2.39
C ASP A 146 13.59 -19.92 3.18
N TYR A 147 12.89 -20.99 2.82
CA TYR A 147 13.04 -22.33 3.44
C TYR A 147 12.53 -22.46 4.88
N THR A 148 11.70 -21.55 5.39
CA THR A 148 11.01 -21.74 6.67
C THR A 148 9.60 -22.28 6.46
N ASN A 149 9.11 -23.18 7.33
CA ASN A 149 7.74 -23.72 7.25
C ASN A 149 6.69 -22.60 7.24
N ILE A 150 6.90 -21.56 8.02
CA ILE A 150 6.00 -20.43 8.14
C ILE A 150 5.93 -19.59 6.84
N TYR A 151 7.00 -19.57 6.03
CA TYR A 151 7.00 -18.95 4.71
C TYR A 151 6.06 -19.70 3.75
N TRP A 152 6.07 -21.03 3.81
CA TRP A 152 5.17 -21.87 3.01
C TRP A 152 3.71 -21.75 3.46
N GLU A 153 3.45 -21.66 4.76
CA GLU A 153 2.10 -21.41 5.30
C GLU A 153 1.54 -20.07 4.81
N LEU A 154 2.35 -19.01 4.74
CA LEU A 154 1.94 -17.72 4.18
C LEU A 154 1.51 -17.84 2.70
N SER A 155 2.14 -18.70 1.92
CA SER A 155 1.80 -18.89 0.51
C SER A 155 0.45 -19.57 0.30
N LEU A 156 -0.11 -20.20 1.35
CA LEU A 156 -1.41 -20.86 1.33
C LEU A 156 -2.59 -19.95 1.70
N ILE A 157 -2.34 -18.70 2.07
CA ILE A 157 -3.42 -17.72 2.31
C ILE A 157 -4.01 -17.33 0.96
N HIS A 158 -5.09 -17.99 0.58
CA HIS A 158 -5.84 -17.67 -0.62
C HIS A 158 -6.73 -16.43 -0.41
N ILE A 159 -6.66 -15.49 -1.34
CA ILE A 159 -7.47 -14.26 -1.36
C ILE A 159 -8.68 -14.43 -2.28
#